data_8f7423de2cb70f49e2deb46945c04a2b
#
_entry.id   8f7423de2cb70f49e2deb46945c04a2b
#
_cell.length_a   1.000
_cell.length_b   1.000
_cell.length_c   1.000
_cell.angle_alpha   90.00
_cell.angle_beta   90.00
_cell.angle_gamma   90.00
#
_symmetry.space_group_name_H-M   'P 1'
#
loop_
_entity.id
_entity.type
_entity.pdbx_description
1 polymer ?
#
loop_
_entity_poly.entity_id
_entity_poly.type
_entity_poly.pdbx_seq_one_letter_code
_entity_poly.pdbx_strand_id
1 'polypeptide(L)'
;MAQNVEQQPVTKKKLSWHQINEGIAFGLGNLGHSAFYGALSTYFIVFVTSGMFSGVAPAIANRLIGLITGLVVVIRLAEVVVDPILGNIVDNTETRWGKFKPWQVIGSIISSVLLVVIFSGIFGLAKVNWILFAIVFVILFIILDVFYSLTDVSYWGMVPAISEDSHARGILTALGSFAGTTGWNGLTMVVVPITTYFTFIATGKHTQGPQGWLAFAVIVGIVAVISALFVAFGTSEKHNAIREAAKQKTTIKGVFMGIIKNDQIMWVSLGYLFYSLAYVTTNGVLFYLFKFVIGKPGEFWIAGAVATVIGFVTSPLYPILNRFIPRKVLFALGQCSMILAYIIFIVAQTNLNLLIIGL
;
A
#
# COMPACT_ATOMS: atom_id res chain seq x y z
N MET A 1 -42.97 -3.77 -16.83
CA MET A 1 -42.89 -2.33 -17.14
C MET A 1 -41.47 -1.89 -16.75
N ALA A 2 -40.58 -1.77 -17.72
CA ALA A 2 -39.24 -1.26 -17.51
C ALA A 2 -39.30 0.26 -17.46
N GLN A 3 -39.07 0.84 -16.29
CA GLN A 3 -38.90 2.28 -16.18
C GLN A 3 -37.60 2.67 -16.84
N ASN A 4 -37.67 3.41 -17.95
CA ASN A 4 -36.57 4.13 -18.53
C ASN A 4 -36.10 5.17 -17.51
N VAL A 5 -35.00 4.91 -16.83
CA VAL A 5 -34.27 5.93 -16.07
C VAL A 5 -33.56 6.80 -17.11
N GLU A 6 -34.17 7.90 -17.46
CA GLU A 6 -33.55 8.97 -18.25
C GLU A 6 -32.26 9.38 -17.55
N GLN A 7 -31.15 9.07 -18.18
CA GLN A 7 -29.84 9.58 -17.76
C GLN A 7 -29.82 11.09 -18.00
N GLN A 8 -30.04 11.86 -16.94
CA GLN A 8 -29.85 13.31 -16.99
C GLN A 8 -28.41 13.61 -17.46
N PRO A 9 -28.25 14.56 -18.40
CA PRO A 9 -26.93 14.94 -18.91
C PRO A 9 -26.08 15.45 -17.74
N VAL A 10 -24.94 14.80 -17.52
CA VAL A 10 -23.95 15.17 -16.51
C VAL A 10 -23.41 16.56 -16.86
N THR A 11 -23.97 17.59 -16.25
CA THR A 11 -23.47 18.96 -16.36
C THR A 11 -22.05 18.99 -15.81
N LYS A 12 -21.09 19.35 -16.66
CA LYS A 12 -19.67 19.49 -16.32
C LYS A 12 -19.48 20.62 -15.30
N LYS A 13 -19.70 20.35 -14.03
CA LYS A 13 -19.43 21.30 -12.95
C LYS A 13 -17.90 21.40 -12.81
N LYS A 14 -17.33 22.58 -13.02
CA LYS A 14 -15.90 22.82 -12.73
C LYS A 14 -15.67 22.56 -11.25
N LEU A 15 -14.61 21.80 -10.91
CA LEU A 15 -14.22 21.58 -9.53
C LEU A 15 -13.94 22.93 -8.85
N SER A 16 -14.47 23.12 -7.65
CA SER A 16 -14.15 24.29 -6.84
C SER A 16 -12.72 24.18 -6.30
N TRP A 17 -12.09 25.30 -5.99
CA TRP A 17 -10.77 25.32 -5.34
C TRP A 17 -10.71 24.47 -4.06
N HIS A 18 -11.80 24.46 -3.31
CA HIS A 18 -11.92 23.61 -2.12
C HIS A 18 -11.80 22.12 -2.47
N GLN A 19 -12.49 21.65 -3.50
CA GLN A 19 -12.42 20.25 -3.96
C GLN A 19 -11.04 19.87 -4.51
N ILE A 20 -10.34 20.81 -5.12
CA ILE A 20 -8.95 20.62 -5.60
C ILE A 20 -8.02 20.45 -4.39
N ASN A 21 -8.13 21.32 -3.38
CA ASN A 21 -7.33 21.24 -2.17
C ASN A 21 -7.59 19.94 -1.38
N GLU A 22 -8.87 19.53 -1.25
CA GLU A 22 -9.24 18.23 -0.66
C GLU A 22 -8.59 17.06 -1.44
N GLY A 23 -8.59 17.14 -2.78
CA GLY A 23 -7.96 16.14 -3.63
C GLY A 23 -6.44 16.07 -3.46
N ILE A 24 -5.77 17.20 -3.36
CA ILE A 24 -4.32 17.28 -3.10
C ILE A 24 -3.99 16.72 -1.73
N ALA A 25 -4.73 17.11 -0.70
CA ALA A 25 -4.53 16.62 0.66
C ALA A 25 -4.75 15.10 0.76
N PHE A 26 -5.80 14.60 0.10
CA PHE A 26 -6.04 13.17 -0.01
C PHE A 26 -4.92 12.45 -0.75
N GLY A 27 -4.43 13.00 -1.88
CA GLY A 27 -3.29 12.45 -2.61
C GLY A 27 -2.03 12.38 -1.76
N LEU A 28 -1.65 13.49 -1.10
CA LEU A 28 -0.49 13.55 -0.21
C LEU A 28 -0.59 12.52 0.94
N GLY A 29 -1.82 12.19 1.38
CA GLY A 29 -2.06 11.11 2.32
C GLY A 29 -1.57 9.76 1.83
N ASN A 30 -1.84 9.41 0.57
CA ASN A 30 -1.41 8.13 0.03
C ASN A 30 0.10 8.04 -0.24
N LEU A 31 0.78 9.17 -0.40
CA LEU A 31 2.23 9.17 -0.56
C LEU A 31 2.92 8.51 0.63
N GLY A 32 2.67 8.98 1.85
CA GLY A 32 3.26 8.41 3.05
C GLY A 32 2.69 7.04 3.41
N HIS A 33 1.40 6.82 3.18
CA HIS A 33 0.76 5.53 3.40
C HIS A 33 1.38 4.42 2.52
N SER A 34 1.57 4.67 1.23
CA SER A 34 2.20 3.73 0.30
C SER A 34 3.71 3.55 0.56
N ALA A 35 4.41 4.62 0.97
CA ALA A 35 5.80 4.51 1.40
C ALA A 35 5.92 3.62 2.66
N PHE A 36 5.04 3.78 3.64
CA PHE A 36 5.00 2.94 4.82
C PHE A 36 4.75 1.47 4.47
N TYR A 37 3.77 1.20 3.59
CA TYR A 37 3.50 -0.15 3.14
C TYR A 37 4.68 -0.77 2.38
N GLY A 38 5.37 0.00 1.55
CA GLY A 38 6.60 -0.42 0.88
C GLY A 38 7.71 -0.79 1.87
N ALA A 39 7.88 0.00 2.93
CA ALA A 39 8.83 -0.30 3.99
C ALA A 39 8.46 -1.60 4.74
N LEU A 40 7.18 -1.80 5.06
CA LEU A 40 6.70 -2.96 5.80
C LEU A 40 6.68 -4.24 4.95
N SER A 41 6.28 -4.17 3.68
CA SER A 41 6.10 -5.37 2.84
C SER A 41 7.40 -5.81 2.16
N THR A 42 8.23 -4.87 1.68
CA THR A 42 9.43 -5.17 0.91
C THR A 42 10.69 -5.06 1.76
N TYR A 43 10.94 -3.88 2.33
CA TYR A 43 12.23 -3.60 2.98
C TYR A 43 12.34 -4.17 4.38
N PHE A 44 11.23 -4.49 5.02
CA PHE A 44 11.23 -5.21 6.30
C PHE A 44 11.88 -6.59 6.16
N ILE A 45 11.52 -7.37 5.15
CA ILE A 45 12.14 -8.70 4.90
C ILE A 45 13.62 -8.56 4.55
N VAL A 46 14.00 -7.53 3.79
CA VAL A 46 15.41 -7.24 3.51
C VAL A 46 16.17 -6.95 4.81
N PHE A 47 15.63 -6.14 5.70
CA PHE A 47 16.22 -5.84 7.00
C PHE A 47 16.33 -7.09 7.88
N VAL A 48 15.27 -7.90 7.97
CA VAL A 48 15.26 -9.17 8.75
C VAL A 48 16.36 -10.10 8.30
N THR A 49 16.56 -10.24 6.97
CA THR A 49 17.53 -11.20 6.41
C THR A 49 18.96 -10.67 6.38
N SER A 50 19.16 -9.34 6.36
CA SER A 50 20.48 -8.75 6.17
C SER A 50 21.04 -7.99 7.37
N GLY A 51 20.21 -7.47 8.28
CA GLY A 51 20.66 -6.53 9.28
C GLY A 51 20.15 -6.77 10.71
N MET A 52 18.94 -7.25 10.89
CA MET A 52 18.27 -7.34 12.20
C MET A 52 19.01 -8.23 13.20
N PHE A 53 19.57 -9.32 12.74
CA PHE A 53 20.23 -10.33 13.59
C PHE A 53 21.77 -10.25 13.54
N SER A 54 22.31 -9.10 13.19
CA SER A 54 23.76 -8.85 13.24
C SER A 54 24.30 -9.08 14.65
N GLY A 55 25.26 -10.04 14.78
CA GLY A 55 25.85 -10.44 16.04
C GLY A 55 25.02 -11.44 16.87
N VAL A 56 23.99 -12.07 16.31
CA VAL A 56 23.29 -13.23 16.84
C VAL A 56 23.88 -14.51 16.24
N ALA A 57 23.92 -15.60 17.02
CA ALA A 57 24.40 -16.89 16.53
C ALA A 57 23.62 -17.35 15.28
N PRO A 58 24.28 -17.84 14.20
CA PRO A 58 23.63 -18.14 12.92
C PRO A 58 22.44 -19.11 13.04
N ALA A 59 22.55 -20.13 13.89
CA ALA A 59 21.46 -21.09 14.10
C ALA A 59 20.19 -20.44 14.69
N ILE A 60 20.36 -19.48 15.59
CA ILE A 60 19.25 -18.73 16.20
C ILE A 60 18.72 -17.72 15.19
N ALA A 61 19.59 -16.99 14.49
CA ALA A 61 19.20 -16.04 13.47
C ALA A 61 18.32 -16.70 12.39
N ASN A 62 18.73 -17.86 11.86
CA ASN A 62 17.97 -18.59 10.84
C ASN A 62 16.60 -19.06 11.36
N ARG A 63 16.49 -19.48 12.63
CA ARG A 63 15.21 -19.83 13.26
C ARG A 63 14.29 -18.61 13.36
N LEU A 64 14.82 -17.46 13.77
CA LEU A 64 14.04 -16.22 13.88
C LEU A 64 13.60 -15.71 12.51
N ILE A 65 14.47 -15.75 11.51
CA ILE A 65 14.13 -15.39 10.12
C ILE A 65 12.98 -16.27 9.62
N GLY A 66 13.08 -17.59 9.81
CA GLY A 66 12.02 -18.53 9.43
C GLY A 66 10.69 -18.25 10.14
N LEU A 67 10.73 -17.99 11.46
CA LEU A 67 9.55 -17.63 12.27
C LEU A 67 8.91 -16.33 11.74
N ILE A 68 9.70 -15.28 11.54
CA ILE A 68 9.21 -13.98 11.09
C ILE A 68 8.61 -14.09 9.68
N THR A 69 9.29 -14.77 8.76
CA THR A 69 8.78 -14.96 7.40
C THR A 69 7.47 -15.77 7.41
N GLY A 70 7.41 -16.84 8.20
CA GLY A 70 6.19 -17.64 8.39
C GLY A 70 5.05 -16.82 9.00
N LEU A 71 5.34 -16.01 10.02
CA LEU A 71 4.36 -15.13 10.64
C LEU A 71 3.77 -14.12 9.65
N VAL A 72 4.62 -13.48 8.83
CA VAL A 72 4.16 -12.53 7.80
C VAL A 72 3.17 -13.21 6.86
N VAL A 73 3.46 -14.45 6.40
CA VAL A 73 2.55 -15.19 5.53
C VAL A 73 1.22 -15.48 6.24
N VAL A 74 1.27 -15.94 7.50
CA VAL A 74 0.04 -16.22 8.27
C VAL A 74 -0.79 -14.96 8.47
N ILE A 75 -0.17 -13.83 8.78
CA ILE A 75 -0.87 -12.55 8.95
C ILE A 75 -1.53 -12.12 7.64
N ARG A 76 -0.84 -12.20 6.50
CA ARG A 76 -1.43 -11.88 5.19
C ARG A 76 -2.66 -12.73 4.86
N LEU A 77 -2.67 -13.99 5.28
CA LEU A 77 -3.86 -14.83 5.14
C LEU A 77 -4.97 -14.45 6.13
N ALA A 78 -4.61 -14.07 7.35
CA ALA A 78 -5.55 -13.66 8.38
C ALA A 78 -6.23 -12.30 8.04
N GLU A 79 -5.55 -11.38 7.36
CA GLU A 79 -6.09 -10.08 6.91
C GLU A 79 -7.40 -10.25 6.12
N VAL A 80 -7.53 -11.30 5.31
CA VAL A 80 -8.77 -11.59 4.55
C VAL A 80 -10.01 -11.65 5.46
N VAL A 81 -9.83 -12.10 6.70
CA VAL A 81 -10.91 -12.20 7.70
C VAL A 81 -10.91 -10.98 8.63
N VAL A 82 -9.75 -10.48 8.98
CA VAL A 82 -9.57 -9.38 9.94
C VAL A 82 -9.98 -8.04 9.34
N ASP A 83 -9.64 -7.74 8.09
CA ASP A 83 -9.94 -6.45 7.46
C ASP A 83 -11.44 -6.13 7.38
N PRO A 84 -12.35 -7.05 7.04
CA PRO A 84 -13.78 -6.81 7.15
C PRO A 84 -14.26 -6.49 8.57
N ILE A 85 -13.62 -7.09 9.60
CA ILE A 85 -13.92 -6.79 11.01
C ILE A 85 -13.47 -5.38 11.36
N LEU A 86 -12.24 -5.02 10.96
CA LEU A 86 -11.69 -3.67 11.16
C LEU A 86 -12.53 -2.63 10.39
N GLY A 87 -12.96 -2.94 9.17
CA GLY A 87 -13.89 -2.12 8.41
C GLY A 87 -15.19 -1.86 9.16
N ASN A 88 -15.77 -2.89 9.78
CA ASN A 88 -16.97 -2.73 10.61
C ASN A 88 -16.71 -1.86 11.85
N ILE A 89 -15.55 -1.95 12.49
CA ILE A 89 -15.15 -1.07 13.61
C ILE A 89 -15.08 0.38 13.15
N VAL A 90 -14.40 0.64 12.04
CA VAL A 90 -14.32 1.98 11.44
C VAL A 90 -15.72 2.48 11.08
N ASP A 91 -16.55 1.63 10.49
CA ASP A 91 -17.90 1.97 10.07
C ASP A 91 -18.86 2.34 11.21
N ASN A 92 -18.66 1.76 12.36
CA ASN A 92 -19.46 2.05 13.56
C ASN A 92 -18.84 3.16 14.45
N THR A 93 -17.72 3.75 14.04
CA THR A 93 -17.10 4.84 14.78
C THR A 93 -17.78 6.17 14.51
N GLU A 94 -18.19 6.88 15.56
CA GLU A 94 -18.72 8.23 15.51
C GLU A 94 -17.92 9.13 16.45
N THR A 95 -17.15 10.06 15.87
CA THR A 95 -16.39 11.05 16.65
C THR A 95 -16.64 12.46 16.16
N ARG A 96 -16.24 13.46 16.97
CA ARG A 96 -16.30 14.90 16.57
C ARG A 96 -15.43 15.21 15.34
N TRP A 97 -14.41 14.42 15.08
CA TRP A 97 -13.50 14.57 13.93
C TRP A 97 -14.03 13.89 12.67
N GLY A 98 -15.06 13.09 12.80
CA GLY A 98 -15.59 12.24 11.74
C GLY A 98 -15.44 10.76 12.09
N LYS A 99 -15.64 9.92 11.10
CA LYS A 99 -15.62 8.47 11.19
C LYS A 99 -14.22 7.90 10.90
N PHE A 100 -13.58 8.39 9.83
CA PHE A 100 -12.35 7.85 9.27
C PHE A 100 -11.09 8.54 9.82
N LYS A 101 -11.13 9.86 10.00
CA LYS A 101 -9.96 10.66 10.43
C LYS A 101 -9.28 10.19 11.72
N PRO A 102 -10.00 9.81 12.79
CA PRO A 102 -9.37 9.32 14.01
C PRO A 102 -8.50 8.09 13.76
N TRP A 103 -9.01 7.14 12.98
CA TRP A 103 -8.30 5.90 12.67
C TRP A 103 -7.09 6.14 11.78
N GLN A 104 -7.17 7.10 10.85
CA GLN A 104 -6.02 7.52 10.05
C GLN A 104 -4.88 8.06 10.91
N VAL A 105 -5.18 8.97 11.84
CA VAL A 105 -4.15 9.60 12.67
C VAL A 105 -3.62 8.62 13.72
N ILE A 106 -4.51 7.99 14.49
CA ILE A 106 -4.12 7.06 15.57
C ILE A 106 -3.40 5.84 14.98
N GLY A 107 -3.96 5.27 13.92
CA GLY A 107 -3.39 4.10 13.25
C GLY A 107 -2.00 4.41 12.69
N SER A 108 -1.84 5.55 12.00
CA SER A 108 -0.55 5.96 11.46
C SER A 108 0.50 6.24 12.54
N ILE A 109 0.13 6.86 13.67
CA ILE A 109 1.05 7.11 14.78
C ILE A 109 1.49 5.79 15.41
N ILE A 110 0.54 4.91 15.78
CA ILE A 110 0.86 3.66 16.45
C ILE A 110 1.68 2.74 15.55
N SER A 111 1.26 2.57 14.29
CA SER A 111 1.99 1.73 13.34
C SER A 111 3.39 2.27 13.05
N SER A 112 3.57 3.60 12.98
CA SER A 112 4.88 4.22 12.78
C SER A 112 5.82 4.03 13.96
N VAL A 113 5.33 4.21 15.18
CA VAL A 113 6.12 3.95 16.40
C VAL A 113 6.54 2.48 16.45
N LEU A 114 5.62 1.57 16.19
CA LEU A 114 5.91 0.12 16.19
C LEU A 114 6.88 -0.27 15.07
N LEU A 115 6.77 0.35 13.89
CA LEU A 115 7.74 0.14 12.80
C LEU A 115 9.16 0.52 13.26
N VAL A 116 9.32 1.68 13.91
CA VAL A 116 10.62 2.14 14.44
C VAL A 116 11.15 1.16 15.50
N VAL A 117 10.30 0.70 16.42
CA VAL A 117 10.69 -0.30 17.44
C VAL A 117 11.14 -1.60 16.80
N ILE A 118 10.44 -2.10 15.79
CA ILE A 118 10.80 -3.33 15.06
C ILE A 118 12.12 -3.14 14.29
N PHE A 119 12.29 -2.01 13.60
CA PHE A 119 13.52 -1.71 12.86
C PHE A 119 14.72 -1.34 13.77
N SER A 120 14.50 -1.11 15.08
CA SER A 120 15.58 -1.08 16.07
C SER A 120 16.11 -2.48 16.44
N GLY A 121 15.51 -3.55 15.89
CA GLY A 121 15.76 -4.94 16.30
C GLY A 121 15.26 -5.22 17.72
N ILE A 122 14.21 -4.49 18.13
CA ILE A 122 13.66 -4.50 19.50
C ILE A 122 14.80 -4.27 20.52
N PHE A 123 15.59 -3.24 20.24
CA PHE A 123 16.74 -2.81 21.07
C PHE A 123 17.76 -3.93 21.35
N GLY A 124 17.92 -4.84 20.38
CA GLY A 124 18.90 -5.94 20.47
C GLY A 124 18.47 -7.10 21.38
N LEU A 125 17.20 -7.21 21.73
CA LEU A 125 16.66 -8.24 22.60
C LEU A 125 16.98 -9.66 22.12
N ALA A 126 17.09 -9.89 20.82
CA ALA A 126 17.46 -11.19 20.23
C ALA A 126 18.84 -11.72 20.70
N LYS A 127 19.76 -10.81 21.07
CA LYS A 127 21.10 -11.17 21.57
C LYS A 127 21.07 -11.62 23.04
N VAL A 128 20.10 -11.12 23.81
CA VAL A 128 19.95 -11.40 25.24
C VAL A 128 19.06 -12.64 25.44
N ASN A 129 17.89 -12.64 24.82
CA ASN A 129 16.94 -13.74 24.91
C ASN A 129 16.11 -13.84 23.61
N TRP A 130 16.46 -14.79 22.77
CA TRP A 130 15.80 -14.97 21.47
C TRP A 130 14.35 -15.43 21.58
N ILE A 131 13.97 -16.17 22.63
CA ILE A 131 12.59 -16.62 22.87
C ILE A 131 11.73 -15.42 23.24
N LEU A 132 12.19 -14.58 24.16
CA LEU A 132 11.50 -13.37 24.56
C LEU A 132 11.37 -12.42 23.37
N PHE A 133 12.44 -12.29 22.56
CA PHE A 133 12.39 -11.51 21.30
C PHE A 133 11.27 -12.03 20.39
N ALA A 134 11.19 -13.34 20.17
CA ALA A 134 10.17 -13.93 19.29
C ALA A 134 8.75 -13.61 19.77
N ILE A 135 8.48 -13.75 21.07
CA ILE A 135 7.16 -13.45 21.64
C ILE A 135 6.82 -11.97 21.50
N VAL A 136 7.74 -11.08 21.89
CA VAL A 136 7.54 -9.64 21.82
C VAL A 136 7.37 -9.21 20.37
N PHE A 137 8.18 -9.75 19.44
CA PHE A 137 8.08 -9.46 18.02
C PHE A 137 6.70 -9.81 17.46
N VAL A 138 6.18 -11.02 17.74
CA VAL A 138 4.85 -11.45 17.27
C VAL A 138 3.77 -10.49 17.74
N ILE A 139 3.80 -10.10 19.01
CA ILE A 139 2.82 -9.18 19.60
C ILE A 139 2.90 -7.80 18.92
N LEU A 140 4.11 -7.23 18.83
CA LEU A 140 4.31 -5.91 18.23
C LEU A 140 3.94 -5.89 16.75
N PHE A 141 4.27 -6.96 16.01
CA PHE A 141 3.97 -7.04 14.59
C PHE A 141 2.46 -7.17 14.31
N ILE A 142 1.74 -7.97 15.11
CA ILE A 142 0.27 -8.06 15.01
C ILE A 142 -0.38 -6.71 15.31
N ILE A 143 0.05 -6.02 16.37
CA ILE A 143 -0.49 -4.69 16.70
C ILE A 143 -0.18 -3.70 15.58
N LEU A 144 1.04 -3.69 15.05
CA LEU A 144 1.43 -2.83 13.93
C LEU A 144 0.50 -3.06 12.73
N ASP A 145 0.29 -4.31 12.37
CA ASP A 145 -0.49 -4.70 11.19
C ASP A 145 -1.97 -4.31 11.34
N VAL A 146 -2.57 -4.56 12.51
CA VAL A 146 -3.95 -4.14 12.81
C VAL A 146 -4.12 -2.62 12.71
N PHE A 147 -3.21 -1.82 13.27
CA PHE A 147 -3.30 -0.36 13.20
C PHE A 147 -2.99 0.17 11.80
N TYR A 148 -2.12 -0.49 11.04
CA TYR A 148 -1.90 -0.20 9.64
C TYR A 148 -3.17 -0.48 8.82
N SER A 149 -3.80 -1.64 8.97
CA SER A 149 -5.06 -2.00 8.28
C SER A 149 -6.19 -1.02 8.63
N LEU A 150 -6.31 -0.57 9.90
CA LEU A 150 -7.27 0.48 10.27
C LEU A 150 -7.01 1.79 9.51
N THR A 151 -5.74 2.17 9.32
CA THR A 151 -5.37 3.35 8.53
C THR A 151 -5.74 3.17 7.06
N ASP A 152 -5.45 2.01 6.47
CA ASP A 152 -5.74 1.71 5.05
C ASP A 152 -7.23 1.69 4.76
N VAL A 153 -8.01 0.94 5.55
CA VAL A 153 -9.48 0.89 5.43
C VAL A 153 -10.09 2.28 5.58
N SER A 154 -9.59 3.07 6.53
CA SER A 154 -10.08 4.43 6.75
C SER A 154 -9.71 5.36 5.60
N TYR A 155 -8.52 5.24 5.02
CA TYR A 155 -8.07 6.05 3.90
C TYR A 155 -8.98 5.85 2.68
N TRP A 156 -9.17 4.62 2.25
CA TRP A 156 -10.00 4.31 1.07
C TRP A 156 -11.50 4.51 1.35
N GLY A 157 -11.94 4.27 2.58
CA GLY A 157 -13.30 4.55 3.04
C GLY A 157 -13.69 6.03 3.00
N MET A 158 -12.71 6.94 3.05
CA MET A 158 -12.97 8.39 2.94
C MET A 158 -13.41 8.85 1.54
N VAL A 159 -13.06 8.13 0.47
CA VAL A 159 -13.38 8.55 -0.91
C VAL A 159 -14.87 8.86 -1.10
N PRO A 160 -15.82 7.96 -0.74
CA PRO A 160 -17.26 8.27 -0.80
C PRO A 160 -17.70 9.32 0.22
N ALA A 161 -17.00 9.50 1.33
CA ALA A 161 -17.34 10.50 2.35
C ALA A 161 -16.95 11.92 1.92
N ILE A 162 -15.93 12.10 1.08
CA ILE A 162 -15.51 13.41 0.56
C ILE A 162 -16.47 13.88 -0.53
N SER A 163 -16.92 13.01 -1.45
CA SER A 163 -17.77 13.39 -2.57
C SER A 163 -18.79 12.35 -2.97
N GLU A 164 -20.02 12.80 -3.23
CA GLU A 164 -21.10 11.99 -3.81
C GLU A 164 -20.97 11.85 -5.34
N ASP A 165 -20.30 12.81 -5.98
CA ASP A 165 -20.14 12.79 -7.42
C ASP A 165 -19.13 11.72 -7.85
N SER A 166 -19.56 10.81 -8.73
CA SER A 166 -18.75 9.71 -9.24
C SER A 166 -17.49 10.18 -10.00
N HIS A 167 -17.58 11.34 -10.68
CA HIS A 167 -16.46 11.92 -11.41
C HIS A 167 -15.40 12.49 -10.44
N ALA A 168 -15.86 13.23 -9.41
CA ALA A 168 -14.96 13.73 -8.36
C ALA A 168 -14.28 12.60 -7.60
N ARG A 169 -14.99 11.52 -7.27
CA ARG A 169 -14.37 10.32 -6.68
C ARG A 169 -13.31 9.70 -7.58
N GLY A 170 -13.55 9.65 -8.90
CA GLY A 170 -12.55 9.19 -9.86
C GLY A 170 -11.28 10.03 -9.85
N ILE A 171 -11.39 11.35 -9.69
CA ILE A 171 -10.24 12.26 -9.58
C ILE A 171 -9.51 12.05 -8.25
N LEU A 172 -10.23 11.93 -7.12
CA LEU A 172 -9.63 11.63 -5.81
C LEU A 172 -8.83 10.33 -5.85
N THR A 173 -9.41 9.27 -6.42
CA THR A 173 -8.75 7.98 -6.56
C THR A 173 -7.51 8.07 -7.45
N ALA A 174 -7.58 8.83 -8.57
CA ALA A 174 -6.44 9.02 -9.46
C ALA A 174 -5.30 9.80 -8.78
N LEU A 175 -5.62 10.88 -8.05
CA LEU A 175 -4.64 11.64 -7.26
C LEU A 175 -4.02 10.77 -6.15
N GLY A 176 -4.84 10.00 -5.45
CA GLY A 176 -4.38 9.03 -4.46
C GLY A 176 -3.42 8.02 -5.08
N SER A 177 -3.79 7.40 -6.19
CA SER A 177 -2.96 6.40 -6.88
C SER A 177 -1.65 7.00 -7.40
N PHE A 178 -1.69 8.21 -7.96
CA PHE A 178 -0.49 8.92 -8.42
C PHE A 178 0.50 9.17 -7.28
N ALA A 179 0.01 9.71 -6.16
CA ALA A 179 0.85 9.98 -5.00
C ALA A 179 1.32 8.68 -4.33
N GLY A 180 0.48 7.65 -4.30
CA GLY A 180 0.84 6.32 -3.80
C GLY A 180 1.95 5.66 -4.62
N THR A 181 1.86 5.71 -5.95
CA THR A 181 2.93 5.24 -6.84
C THR A 181 4.23 6.01 -6.58
N THR A 182 4.14 7.32 -6.37
CA THR A 182 5.29 8.16 -6.02
C THR A 182 5.89 7.75 -4.67
N GLY A 183 5.06 7.49 -3.66
CA GLY A 183 5.50 7.05 -2.34
C GLY A 183 6.21 5.70 -2.38
N TRP A 184 5.61 4.72 -3.03
CA TRP A 184 6.17 3.37 -3.17
C TRP A 184 7.49 3.35 -3.96
N ASN A 185 7.49 3.91 -5.17
CA ASN A 185 8.67 3.88 -6.04
C ASN A 185 9.74 4.86 -5.57
N GLY A 186 9.34 6.03 -5.03
CA GLY A 186 10.27 6.98 -4.41
C GLY A 186 11.03 6.35 -3.25
N LEU A 187 10.35 5.54 -2.43
CA LEU A 187 10.99 4.79 -1.36
C LEU A 187 12.08 3.85 -1.89
N THR A 188 11.82 3.17 -3.00
CA THR A 188 12.80 2.29 -3.67
C THR A 188 14.07 3.04 -4.09
N MET A 189 13.94 4.29 -4.51
CA MET A 189 15.09 5.11 -4.91
C MET A 189 15.92 5.58 -3.70
N VAL A 190 15.29 5.86 -2.57
CA VAL A 190 15.96 6.51 -1.42
C VAL A 190 16.40 5.52 -0.33
N VAL A 191 15.91 4.27 -0.31
CA VAL A 191 16.22 3.32 0.76
C VAL A 191 17.72 3.04 0.89
N VAL A 192 18.40 2.76 -0.22
CA VAL A 192 19.85 2.46 -0.22
C VAL A 192 20.67 3.69 0.19
N PRO A 193 20.48 4.87 -0.42
CA PRO A 193 21.15 6.10 0.04
C PRO A 193 20.95 6.39 1.52
N ILE A 194 19.70 6.33 2.03
CA ILE A 194 19.41 6.62 3.43
C ILE A 194 20.10 5.61 4.34
N THR A 195 19.90 4.32 4.09
CA THR A 195 20.49 3.27 4.95
C THR A 195 22.01 3.30 4.96
N THR A 196 22.65 3.55 3.81
CA THR A 196 24.11 3.65 3.72
C THR A 196 24.65 4.91 4.38
N TYR A 197 24.01 6.07 4.15
CA TYR A 197 24.44 7.35 4.71
C TYR A 197 24.40 7.36 6.25
N PHE A 198 23.28 6.96 6.86
CA PHE A 198 23.17 6.93 8.31
C PHE A 198 24.04 5.86 8.97
N THR A 199 24.29 4.72 8.27
CA THR A 199 25.27 3.74 8.75
C THR A 199 26.68 4.32 8.71
N PHE A 200 27.04 5.04 7.65
CA PHE A 200 28.34 5.68 7.53
C PHE A 200 28.58 6.71 8.64
N ILE A 201 27.60 7.59 8.92
CA ILE A 201 27.72 8.55 10.03
C ILE A 201 27.96 7.85 11.37
N ALA A 202 27.25 6.73 11.61
CA ALA A 202 27.32 6.03 12.89
C ALA A 202 28.56 5.14 13.06
N THR A 203 29.10 4.58 11.97
CA THR A 203 30.12 3.52 12.03
C THR A 203 31.37 3.76 11.16
N GLY A 204 31.37 4.78 10.30
CA GLY A 204 32.40 5.01 9.29
C GLY A 204 32.41 4.02 8.12
N LYS A 205 31.41 3.10 8.03
CA LYS A 205 31.36 2.06 7.01
C LYS A 205 30.27 2.34 5.97
N HIS A 206 30.60 2.23 4.69
CA HIS A 206 29.64 2.35 3.58
C HIS A 206 28.86 1.04 3.38
N THR A 207 28.03 0.67 4.36
CA THR A 207 27.22 -0.54 4.35
C THR A 207 25.80 -0.23 4.82
N GLN A 208 24.86 -1.14 4.64
CA GLN A 208 23.49 -1.04 5.14
C GLN A 208 23.40 -1.70 6.52
N GLY A 209 23.85 -0.99 7.55
CA GLY A 209 23.83 -1.48 8.93
C GLY A 209 22.50 -1.20 9.66
N PRO A 210 22.35 -1.76 10.88
CA PRO A 210 21.13 -1.58 11.70
C PRO A 210 20.79 -0.10 11.98
N GLN A 211 21.80 0.77 12.14
CA GLN A 211 21.61 2.20 12.37
C GLN A 211 20.96 2.90 11.17
N GLY A 212 21.38 2.53 9.95
CA GLY A 212 20.78 3.03 8.73
C GLY A 212 19.32 2.57 8.56
N TRP A 213 19.05 1.31 8.88
CA TRP A 213 17.69 0.79 8.85
C TRP A 213 16.77 1.44 9.87
N LEU A 214 17.28 1.73 11.07
CA LEU A 214 16.54 2.49 12.08
C LEU A 214 16.21 3.91 11.59
N ALA A 215 17.20 4.63 11.06
CA ALA A 215 16.98 5.96 10.50
C ALA A 215 15.96 5.95 9.35
N PHE A 216 16.03 4.95 8.47
CA PHE A 216 15.06 4.73 7.41
C PHE A 216 13.63 4.57 7.97
N ALA A 217 13.43 3.72 8.98
CA ALA A 217 12.14 3.52 9.60
C ALA A 217 11.60 4.80 10.28
N VAL A 218 12.46 5.59 10.93
CA VAL A 218 12.08 6.88 11.53
C VAL A 218 11.61 7.86 10.46
N ILE A 219 12.36 7.99 9.36
CA ILE A 219 11.98 8.89 8.25
C ILE A 219 10.65 8.47 7.65
N VAL A 220 10.48 7.19 7.34
CA VAL A 220 9.23 6.64 6.79
C VAL A 220 8.06 6.85 7.75
N GLY A 221 8.26 6.60 9.05
CA GLY A 221 7.24 6.82 10.07
C GLY A 221 6.81 8.29 10.17
N ILE A 222 7.76 9.22 10.15
CA ILE A 222 7.46 10.66 10.15
C ILE A 222 6.68 11.04 8.88
N VAL A 223 7.10 10.60 7.72
CA VAL A 223 6.40 10.87 6.45
C VAL A 223 4.99 10.31 6.48
N ALA A 224 4.78 9.09 6.99
CA ALA A 224 3.46 8.47 7.11
C ALA A 224 2.54 9.27 8.04
N VAL A 225 3.02 9.69 9.21
CA VAL A 225 2.24 10.51 10.15
C VAL A 225 1.89 11.87 9.56
N ILE A 226 2.86 12.57 8.96
CA ILE A 226 2.60 13.86 8.29
C ILE A 226 1.56 13.69 7.18
N SER A 227 1.65 12.63 6.38
CA SER A 227 0.69 12.33 5.32
C SER A 227 -0.72 12.05 5.87
N ALA A 228 -0.84 11.32 6.98
CA ALA A 228 -2.11 11.11 7.66
C ALA A 228 -2.71 12.43 8.19
N LEU A 229 -1.88 13.34 8.70
CA LEU A 229 -2.30 14.67 9.13
C LEU A 229 -2.79 15.53 7.96
N PHE A 230 -2.15 15.46 6.78
CA PHE A 230 -2.68 16.13 5.58
C PHE A 230 -4.09 15.67 5.24
N VAL A 231 -4.38 14.38 5.32
CA VAL A 231 -5.73 13.86 5.11
C VAL A 231 -6.68 14.37 6.19
N ALA A 232 -6.30 14.23 7.46
CA ALA A 232 -7.17 14.56 8.59
C ALA A 232 -7.60 16.04 8.61
N PHE A 233 -6.66 16.94 8.30
CA PHE A 233 -6.91 18.39 8.32
C PHE A 233 -7.27 18.98 6.95
N GLY A 234 -6.83 18.37 5.86
CA GLY A 234 -7.03 18.88 4.51
C GLY A 234 -8.29 18.36 3.80
N THR A 235 -9.01 17.40 4.38
CA THR A 235 -10.26 16.87 3.81
C THR A 235 -11.43 17.11 4.76
N SER A 236 -12.65 17.10 4.23
CA SER A 236 -13.88 17.18 5.03
C SER A 236 -14.76 15.95 4.81
N GLU A 237 -15.13 15.28 5.91
CA GLU A 237 -16.12 14.22 5.87
C GLU A 237 -17.52 14.84 5.84
N LYS A 238 -18.20 14.75 4.70
CA LYS A 238 -19.56 15.29 4.52
C LYS A 238 -20.60 14.30 5.04
N HIS A 239 -21.65 14.83 5.67
CA HIS A 239 -22.86 14.07 5.90
C HIS A 239 -23.64 13.99 4.58
N ASN A 240 -23.58 12.84 3.91
CA ASN A 240 -24.20 12.63 2.62
C ASN A 240 -25.12 11.39 2.64
N ALA A 241 -26.01 11.30 1.62
CA ALA A 241 -26.99 10.22 1.51
C ALA A 241 -26.33 8.83 1.47
N ILE A 242 -25.14 8.71 0.88
CA ILE A 242 -24.34 7.47 0.85
C ILE A 242 -23.94 7.06 2.28
N ARG A 243 -23.56 8.03 3.11
CA ARG A 243 -23.20 7.79 4.52
C ARG A 243 -24.42 7.43 5.36
N GLU A 244 -25.57 8.05 5.12
CA GLU A 244 -26.81 7.73 5.83
C GLU A 244 -27.35 6.34 5.47
N ALA A 245 -27.26 5.94 4.21
CA ALA A 245 -27.58 4.59 3.78
C ALA A 245 -26.66 3.52 4.41
N ALA A 246 -25.41 3.87 4.70
CA ALA A 246 -24.43 3.01 5.40
C ALA A 246 -24.65 2.95 6.92
N LYS A 247 -25.51 3.81 7.51
CA LYS A 247 -25.82 3.79 8.97
C LYS A 247 -26.62 2.59 9.44
N GLN A 248 -27.14 1.75 8.55
CA GLN A 248 -27.71 0.47 8.97
C GLN A 248 -26.60 -0.38 9.56
N LYS A 249 -26.65 -0.60 10.88
CA LYS A 249 -25.70 -1.46 11.61
C LYS A 249 -25.65 -2.82 10.92
N THR A 250 -24.65 -3.02 10.10
CA THR A 250 -24.40 -4.28 9.43
C THR A 250 -23.67 -5.20 10.40
N THR A 251 -24.28 -6.34 10.70
CA THR A 251 -23.61 -7.40 11.45
C THR A 251 -22.49 -7.97 10.57
N ILE A 252 -21.38 -8.41 11.15
CA ILE A 252 -20.26 -9.08 10.43
C ILE A 252 -20.80 -10.17 9.48
N LYS A 253 -21.75 -11.00 9.96
CA LYS A 253 -22.46 -11.98 9.14
C LYS A 253 -23.19 -11.33 7.95
N GLY A 254 -23.75 -10.15 8.14
CA GLY A 254 -24.44 -9.39 7.08
C GLY A 254 -23.50 -8.87 6.02
N VAL A 255 -22.28 -8.45 6.38
CA VAL A 255 -21.24 -8.03 5.45
C VAL A 255 -20.80 -9.20 4.56
N PHE A 256 -20.42 -10.34 5.16
CA PHE A 256 -20.04 -11.53 4.39
C PHE A 256 -21.19 -12.05 3.50
N MET A 257 -22.43 -12.04 4.02
CA MET A 257 -23.59 -12.48 3.26
C MET A 257 -23.91 -11.50 2.11
N GLY A 258 -23.68 -10.20 2.32
CA GLY A 258 -23.84 -9.17 1.28
C GLY A 258 -22.83 -9.35 0.13
N ILE A 259 -21.59 -9.68 0.45
CA ILE A 259 -20.55 -9.98 -0.56
C ILE A 259 -20.92 -11.25 -1.34
N ILE A 260 -21.25 -12.34 -0.66
CA ILE A 260 -21.56 -13.63 -1.29
C ILE A 260 -22.84 -13.56 -2.14
N LYS A 261 -23.86 -12.80 -1.72
CA LYS A 261 -25.13 -12.66 -2.45
C LYS A 261 -25.07 -11.67 -3.61
N ASN A 262 -24.03 -10.87 -3.72
CA ASN A 262 -23.89 -9.89 -4.80
C ASN A 262 -22.89 -10.40 -5.85
N ASP A 263 -23.44 -10.98 -6.93
CA ASP A 263 -22.66 -11.54 -8.03
C ASP A 263 -21.66 -10.54 -8.62
N GLN A 264 -21.99 -9.26 -8.72
CA GLN A 264 -21.12 -8.23 -9.28
C GLN A 264 -19.91 -7.99 -8.36
N ILE A 265 -20.12 -7.90 -7.05
CA ILE A 265 -19.05 -7.73 -6.08
C ILE A 265 -18.14 -8.97 -6.11
N MET A 266 -18.72 -10.16 -6.15
CA MET A 266 -17.98 -11.42 -6.16
C MET A 266 -17.08 -11.53 -7.39
N TRP A 267 -17.58 -11.24 -8.60
CA TRP A 267 -16.78 -11.25 -9.83
C TRP A 267 -15.68 -10.19 -9.85
N VAL A 268 -15.96 -8.99 -9.38
CA VAL A 268 -14.94 -7.92 -9.28
C VAL A 268 -13.87 -8.28 -8.26
N SER A 269 -14.25 -8.82 -7.09
CA SER A 269 -13.31 -9.25 -6.05
C SER A 269 -12.43 -10.40 -6.52
N LEU A 270 -13.00 -11.38 -7.23
CA LEU A 270 -12.25 -12.50 -7.80
C LEU A 270 -11.27 -12.03 -8.88
N GLY A 271 -11.71 -11.12 -9.77
CA GLY A 271 -10.84 -10.52 -10.78
C GLY A 271 -9.69 -9.73 -10.16
N TYR A 272 -9.95 -8.98 -9.09
CA TYR A 272 -8.93 -8.25 -8.35
C TYR A 272 -7.95 -9.20 -7.63
N LEU A 273 -8.43 -10.30 -7.07
CA LEU A 273 -7.59 -11.31 -6.43
C LEU A 273 -6.60 -11.92 -7.42
N PHE A 274 -7.05 -12.36 -8.59
CA PHE A 274 -6.16 -12.90 -9.62
C PHE A 274 -5.17 -11.86 -10.15
N TYR A 275 -5.63 -10.62 -10.34
CA TYR A 275 -4.74 -9.51 -10.70
C TYR A 275 -3.66 -9.28 -9.64
N SER A 276 -4.04 -9.22 -8.37
CA SER A 276 -3.11 -8.98 -7.27
C SER A 276 -2.10 -10.12 -7.13
N LEU A 277 -2.53 -11.37 -7.26
CA LEU A 277 -1.63 -12.53 -7.25
C LEU A 277 -0.61 -12.45 -8.38
N ALA A 278 -1.06 -12.16 -9.61
CA ALA A 278 -0.17 -12.01 -10.75
C ALA A 278 0.82 -10.86 -10.54
N TYR A 279 0.34 -9.70 -10.11
CA TYR A 279 1.16 -8.52 -9.85
C TYR A 279 2.21 -8.76 -8.77
N VAL A 280 1.82 -9.30 -7.61
CA VAL A 280 2.75 -9.58 -6.49
C VAL A 280 3.78 -10.63 -6.89
N THR A 281 3.35 -11.70 -7.58
CA THR A 281 4.27 -12.74 -8.05
C THR A 281 5.27 -12.17 -9.04
N THR A 282 4.83 -11.35 -10.00
CA THR A 282 5.72 -10.72 -10.99
C THR A 282 6.75 -9.83 -10.31
N ASN A 283 6.33 -8.95 -9.40
CA ASN A 283 7.26 -8.08 -8.67
C ASN A 283 8.25 -8.89 -7.81
N GLY A 284 7.78 -9.97 -7.18
CA GLY A 284 8.63 -10.86 -6.39
C GLY A 284 9.69 -11.58 -7.22
N VAL A 285 9.33 -12.02 -8.43
CA VAL A 285 10.23 -12.77 -9.31
C VAL A 285 11.13 -11.85 -10.15
N LEU A 286 10.70 -10.62 -10.40
CA LEU A 286 11.39 -9.68 -11.29
C LEU A 286 12.85 -9.42 -10.85
N PHE A 287 13.11 -9.29 -9.56
CA PHE A 287 14.47 -9.16 -9.04
C PHE A 287 15.33 -10.38 -9.35
N TYR A 288 14.76 -11.58 -9.22
CA TYR A 288 15.47 -12.83 -9.53
C TYR A 288 15.77 -12.95 -11.02
N LEU A 289 14.90 -12.46 -11.89
CA LEU A 289 15.11 -12.37 -13.33
C LEU A 289 16.37 -11.54 -13.64
N PHE A 290 16.50 -10.33 -13.05
CA PHE A 290 17.67 -9.48 -13.22
C PHE A 290 18.93 -10.11 -12.64
N LYS A 291 18.83 -10.79 -11.50
CA LYS A 291 19.98 -11.38 -10.80
C LYS A 291 20.49 -12.65 -11.45
N PHE A 292 19.62 -13.58 -11.82
CA PHE A 292 20.01 -14.93 -12.22
C PHE A 292 19.89 -15.19 -13.72
N VAL A 293 18.98 -14.53 -14.43
CA VAL A 293 18.78 -14.72 -15.87
C VAL A 293 19.59 -13.72 -16.67
N ILE A 294 19.47 -12.43 -16.34
CA ILE A 294 20.21 -11.36 -17.05
C ILE A 294 21.65 -11.25 -16.52
N GLY A 295 21.90 -11.62 -15.26
CA GLY A 295 23.21 -11.53 -14.62
C GLY A 295 23.62 -10.10 -14.23
N LYS A 296 22.69 -9.15 -14.20
CA LYS A 296 22.92 -7.73 -13.91
C LYS A 296 22.03 -7.20 -12.80
N PRO A 297 22.21 -7.63 -11.55
CA PRO A 297 21.37 -7.22 -10.43
C PRO A 297 21.40 -5.70 -10.16
N GLY A 298 22.52 -5.03 -10.52
CA GLY A 298 22.68 -3.59 -10.40
C GLY A 298 21.76 -2.77 -11.32
N GLU A 299 21.22 -3.37 -12.38
CA GLU A 299 20.32 -2.69 -13.33
C GLU A 299 18.84 -2.82 -12.94
N PHE A 300 18.52 -3.51 -11.84
CA PHE A 300 17.13 -3.69 -11.36
C PHE A 300 16.40 -2.36 -11.09
N TRP A 301 17.13 -1.29 -10.77
CA TRP A 301 16.53 0.05 -10.59
C TRP A 301 15.76 0.53 -11.82
N ILE A 302 16.11 0.04 -13.02
CA ILE A 302 15.44 0.39 -14.29
C ILE A 302 13.95 -0.02 -14.23
N ALA A 303 13.64 -1.17 -13.64
CA ALA A 303 12.27 -1.62 -13.48
C ALA A 303 11.46 -0.64 -12.63
N GLY A 304 12.02 -0.18 -11.51
CA GLY A 304 11.40 0.84 -10.67
C GLY A 304 11.24 2.19 -11.38
N ALA A 305 12.24 2.61 -12.16
CA ALA A 305 12.20 3.85 -12.93
C ALA A 305 11.10 3.81 -14.01
N VAL A 306 11.03 2.71 -14.78
CA VAL A 306 9.99 2.51 -15.81
C VAL A 306 8.60 2.50 -15.18
N ALA A 307 8.40 1.74 -14.09
CA ALA A 307 7.13 1.70 -13.37
C ALA A 307 6.71 3.08 -12.86
N THR A 308 7.67 3.88 -12.37
CA THR A 308 7.42 5.26 -11.93
C THR A 308 6.95 6.14 -13.09
N VAL A 309 7.68 6.14 -14.20
CA VAL A 309 7.33 6.95 -15.39
C VAL A 309 5.96 6.57 -15.93
N ILE A 310 5.69 5.26 -16.06
CA ILE A 310 4.39 4.77 -16.52
C ILE A 310 3.29 5.19 -15.53
N GLY A 311 3.51 5.06 -14.22
CA GLY A 311 2.57 5.51 -13.20
C GLY A 311 2.26 7.00 -13.28
N PHE A 312 3.27 7.84 -13.52
CA PHE A 312 3.10 9.29 -13.72
C PHE A 312 2.26 9.63 -14.95
N VAL A 313 2.36 8.83 -16.01
CA VAL A 313 1.58 9.05 -17.24
C VAL A 313 0.17 8.48 -17.10
N THR A 314 0.04 7.25 -16.62
CA THR A 314 -1.25 6.52 -16.59
C THR A 314 -2.22 7.05 -15.55
N SER A 315 -1.73 7.49 -14.37
CA SER A 315 -2.59 7.98 -13.29
C SER A 315 -3.40 9.22 -13.69
N PRO A 316 -2.83 10.30 -14.26
CA PRO A 316 -3.61 11.42 -14.74
C PRO A 316 -4.36 11.12 -16.06
N LEU A 317 -3.87 10.18 -16.85
CA LEU A 317 -4.50 9.79 -18.11
C LEU A 317 -5.82 9.03 -17.89
N TYR A 318 -5.90 8.25 -16.80
CA TYR A 318 -7.09 7.44 -16.49
C TYR A 318 -8.40 8.25 -16.41
N PRO A 319 -8.52 9.36 -15.66
CA PRO A 319 -9.72 10.16 -15.64
C PRO A 319 -10.10 10.75 -17.01
N ILE A 320 -9.11 11.05 -17.84
CA ILE A 320 -9.31 11.57 -19.21
C ILE A 320 -9.89 10.48 -20.09
N LEU A 321 -9.25 9.31 -20.11
CA LEU A 321 -9.71 8.17 -20.91
C LEU A 321 -11.09 7.68 -20.47
N ASN A 322 -11.39 7.65 -19.17
CA ASN A 322 -12.68 7.22 -18.65
C ASN A 322 -13.86 8.13 -19.05
N ARG A 323 -13.62 9.29 -19.67
CA ARG A 323 -14.65 10.13 -20.27
C ARG A 323 -15.12 9.61 -21.62
N PHE A 324 -14.24 8.94 -22.36
CA PHE A 324 -14.49 8.49 -23.73
C PHE A 324 -14.67 6.98 -23.80
N ILE A 325 -14.04 6.25 -22.89
CA ILE A 325 -13.98 4.79 -22.89
C ILE A 325 -14.67 4.24 -21.61
N PRO A 326 -15.61 3.30 -21.72
CA PRO A 326 -16.23 2.67 -20.57
C PRO A 326 -15.20 1.96 -19.70
N ARG A 327 -15.40 1.99 -18.38
CA ARG A 327 -14.49 1.36 -17.39
C ARG A 327 -14.21 -0.11 -17.68
N LYS A 328 -15.21 -0.86 -18.17
CA LYS A 328 -15.05 -2.27 -18.56
C LYS A 328 -14.00 -2.47 -19.65
N VAL A 329 -13.99 -1.59 -20.64
CA VAL A 329 -13.03 -1.63 -21.76
C VAL A 329 -11.64 -1.23 -21.29
N LEU A 330 -11.51 -0.19 -20.44
CA LEU A 330 -10.24 0.21 -19.85
C LEU A 330 -9.62 -0.91 -19.01
N PHE A 331 -10.45 -1.61 -18.22
CA PHE A 331 -10.02 -2.77 -17.45
C PHE A 331 -9.52 -3.90 -18.36
N ALA A 332 -10.28 -4.24 -19.42
CA ALA A 332 -9.88 -5.25 -20.39
C ALA A 332 -8.57 -4.90 -21.11
N LEU A 333 -8.41 -3.64 -21.52
CA LEU A 333 -7.15 -3.16 -22.13
C LEU A 333 -5.95 -3.33 -21.18
N GLY A 334 -6.12 -3.00 -19.90
CA GLY A 334 -5.08 -3.20 -18.88
C GLY A 334 -4.69 -4.68 -18.74
N GLN A 335 -5.66 -5.59 -18.71
CA GLN A 335 -5.38 -7.02 -18.64
C GLN A 335 -4.69 -7.54 -19.91
N CYS A 336 -5.12 -7.10 -21.09
CA CYS A 336 -4.46 -7.43 -22.35
C CYS A 336 -3.02 -6.93 -22.40
N SER A 337 -2.76 -5.71 -21.91
CA SER A 337 -1.40 -5.16 -21.84
C SER A 337 -0.50 -6.01 -20.92
N MET A 338 -1.02 -6.48 -19.79
CA MET A 338 -0.26 -7.34 -18.86
C MET A 338 0.06 -8.70 -19.51
N ILE A 339 -0.88 -9.32 -20.23
CA ILE A 339 -0.63 -10.55 -20.97
C ILE A 339 0.45 -10.33 -22.05
N LEU A 340 0.37 -9.23 -22.79
CA LEU A 340 1.37 -8.86 -23.79
C LEU A 340 2.76 -8.68 -23.15
N ALA A 341 2.85 -8.05 -22.00
CA ALA A 341 4.09 -7.90 -21.24
C ALA A 341 4.71 -9.27 -20.89
N TYR A 342 3.93 -10.22 -20.43
CA TYR A 342 4.42 -11.58 -20.17
C TYR A 342 4.92 -12.29 -21.42
N ILE A 343 4.23 -12.14 -22.56
CA ILE A 343 4.71 -12.69 -23.84
C ILE A 343 6.06 -12.05 -24.21
N ILE A 344 6.20 -10.72 -24.03
CA ILE A 344 7.46 -10.03 -24.28
C ILE A 344 8.56 -10.56 -23.35
N PHE A 345 8.29 -10.80 -22.07
CA PHE A 345 9.27 -11.37 -21.13
C PHE A 345 9.74 -12.77 -21.55
N ILE A 346 8.84 -13.62 -22.03
CA ILE A 346 9.18 -14.96 -22.54
C ILE A 346 10.09 -14.86 -23.77
N VAL A 347 9.80 -13.95 -24.69
CA VAL A 347 10.57 -13.74 -25.91
C VAL A 347 11.90 -13.03 -25.65
N ALA A 348 11.91 -12.10 -24.71
CA ALA A 348 13.08 -11.27 -24.39
C ALA A 348 14.26 -12.12 -23.84
N GLN A 349 13.96 -13.18 -23.06
CA GLN A 349 14.95 -14.02 -22.38
C GLN A 349 16.04 -13.19 -21.67
N THR A 350 17.22 -13.06 -22.29
CA THR A 350 18.38 -12.30 -21.76
C THR A 350 18.53 -10.89 -22.37
N ASN A 351 17.68 -10.53 -23.35
CA ASN A 351 17.78 -9.23 -24.02
C ASN A 351 17.14 -8.13 -23.16
N LEU A 352 18.00 -7.36 -22.48
CA LEU A 352 17.57 -6.28 -21.57
C LEU A 352 16.67 -5.23 -22.25
N ASN A 353 16.96 -4.86 -23.52
CA ASN A 353 16.17 -3.85 -24.23
C ASN A 353 14.73 -4.30 -24.47
N LEU A 354 14.53 -5.57 -24.88
CA LEU A 354 13.20 -6.15 -25.03
C LEU A 354 12.48 -6.28 -23.68
N LEU A 355 13.22 -6.58 -22.63
CA LEU A 355 12.67 -6.72 -21.28
C LEU A 355 12.18 -5.38 -20.74
N ILE A 356 12.90 -4.27 -21.00
CA ILE A 356 12.49 -2.91 -20.66
C ILE A 356 11.17 -2.52 -21.38
N ILE A 357 10.96 -2.99 -22.62
CA ILE A 357 9.71 -2.77 -23.36
C ILE A 357 8.54 -3.53 -22.71
N GLY A 358 8.81 -4.68 -22.09
CA GLY A 358 7.81 -5.48 -21.38
C GLY A 358 7.47 -4.98 -19.98
N LEU A 359 8.32 -4.14 -19.38
CA LEU A 359 8.09 -3.52 -18.08
C LEU A 359 7.05 -2.42 -18.17
#